data_82050e7875be520e97e355bc9d1c56e3
#
_entry.id   82050e7875be520e97e355bc9d1c56e3
#
_cell.length_a   1.000
_cell.length_b   1.000
_cell.length_c   1.000
_cell.angle_alpha   90.00
_cell.angle_beta   90.00
_cell.angle_gamma   90.00
#
_symmetry.space_group_name_H-M   'P 1'
#
loop_
_entity.id
_entity.type
_entity.pdbx_description
1 polymer ?
#
loop_
_entity_poly.entity_id
_entity_poly.type
_entity_poly.pdbx_seq_one_letter_code
_entity_poly.pdbx_strand_id
1 'polypeptide(L)'
;MNTQSTINTPTHPGDLFENPAGLDGFEFVEFCAPQKGVLEPVFETMGFTRVAKHRSKDVDLWRQGGINLVVNYEPRSAAWYFAQEHGPSACGMAFRVRDAAKAYDHLIEAG
;
A
#
# COMPACT_ATOMS: atom_id res chain seq x y z
N MET A 1 -5.15 38.02 2.43
CA MET A 1 -5.74 36.69 2.25
C MET A 1 -5.15 35.72 3.25
N ASN A 2 -5.98 34.99 3.95
CA ASN A 2 -5.50 34.05 4.96
C ASN A 2 -5.50 32.63 4.39
N THR A 3 -4.34 32.18 3.93
CA THR A 3 -4.19 30.83 3.37
C THR A 3 -4.13 29.73 4.43
N GLN A 4 -3.84 30.08 5.68
CA GLN A 4 -3.72 29.08 6.75
C GLN A 4 -5.06 28.44 7.08
N SER A 5 -6.15 29.18 7.11
CA SER A 5 -7.47 28.62 7.37
C SER A 5 -7.88 27.62 6.29
N THR A 6 -7.44 27.83 5.03
CA THR A 6 -7.69 26.91 3.93
C THR A 6 -6.90 25.62 4.08
N ILE A 7 -5.62 25.73 4.52
CA ILE A 7 -4.73 24.58 4.68
C ILE A 7 -5.26 23.60 5.74
N ASN A 8 -5.89 24.12 6.78
CA ASN A 8 -6.33 23.32 7.91
C ASN A 8 -7.81 22.94 7.85
N THR A 9 -8.51 23.29 6.74
CA THR A 9 -9.93 23.00 6.60
C THR A 9 -10.12 21.55 6.15
N PRO A 10 -10.82 20.70 6.95
CA PRO A 10 -11.12 19.34 6.53
C PRO A 10 -11.98 19.31 5.27
N THR A 11 -11.74 18.34 4.40
CA THR A 11 -12.48 18.16 3.14
C THR A 11 -13.59 17.12 3.26
N HIS A 12 -13.66 16.42 4.38
CA HIS A 12 -14.65 15.39 4.64
C HIS A 12 -14.91 15.31 6.15
N PRO A 13 -16.18 15.05 6.59
CA PRO A 13 -16.45 14.82 8.01
C PRO A 13 -15.61 13.67 8.56
N GLY A 14 -14.91 13.92 9.63
CA GLY A 14 -13.98 12.96 10.23
C GLY A 14 -12.51 13.21 9.92
N ASP A 15 -12.21 14.06 8.94
CA ASP A 15 -10.83 14.49 8.71
C ASP A 15 -10.42 15.46 9.80
N LEU A 16 -9.20 15.31 10.32
CA LEU A 16 -8.63 16.26 11.30
C LEU A 16 -8.03 17.48 10.62
N PHE A 17 -7.61 17.31 9.37
CA PHE A 17 -6.95 18.35 8.56
C PHE A 17 -7.47 18.30 7.16
N GLU A 18 -7.13 19.30 6.36
CA GLU A 18 -7.42 19.30 4.94
C GLU A 18 -6.86 18.03 4.28
N ASN A 19 -7.68 17.40 3.42
CA ASN A 19 -7.35 16.13 2.80
C ASN A 19 -7.73 16.16 1.31
N PRO A 20 -7.00 16.94 0.51
CA PRO A 20 -7.40 17.16 -0.89
C PRO A 20 -7.32 15.90 -1.77
N ALA A 21 -6.41 14.97 -1.47
CA ALA A 21 -6.33 13.72 -2.19
C ALA A 21 -7.41 12.70 -1.75
N GLY A 22 -8.12 12.97 -0.66
CA GLY A 22 -9.13 12.06 -0.13
C GLY A 22 -8.54 10.78 0.43
N LEU A 23 -7.41 10.87 1.14
CA LEU A 23 -6.76 9.72 1.75
C LEU A 23 -7.68 9.06 2.78
N ASP A 24 -7.73 7.74 2.75
CA ASP A 24 -8.60 6.93 3.62
C ASP A 24 -7.84 5.72 4.17
N GLY A 25 -6.64 5.94 4.65
CA GLY A 25 -5.79 4.90 5.23
C GLY A 25 -4.91 4.20 4.22
N PHE A 26 -4.38 3.05 4.63
CA PHE A 26 -3.53 2.23 3.78
C PHE A 26 -4.37 1.22 3.00
N GLU A 27 -4.08 1.06 1.71
CA GLU A 27 -4.68 0.00 0.90
C GLU A 27 -3.94 -1.32 1.10
N PHE A 28 -2.61 -1.28 0.97
CA PHE A 28 -1.77 -2.45 1.26
C PHE A 28 -0.33 -2.03 1.52
N VAL A 29 0.42 -2.96 2.11
CA VAL A 29 1.88 -2.92 2.16
C VAL A 29 2.39 -4.08 1.33
N GLU A 30 3.37 -3.81 0.45
CA GLU A 30 4.01 -4.81 -0.38
C GLU A 30 5.29 -5.29 0.28
N PHE A 31 5.44 -6.62 0.35
CA PHE A 31 6.64 -7.27 0.88
C PHE A 31 7.35 -8.06 -0.21
N CYS A 32 8.63 -8.22 -0.03
CA CYS A 32 9.49 -9.01 -0.91
C CYS A 32 10.50 -9.80 -0.09
N ALA A 33 11.02 -10.88 -0.68
CA ALA A 33 12.10 -11.66 -0.11
C ALA A 33 12.86 -12.35 -1.24
N PRO A 34 14.18 -12.63 -1.05
CA PRO A 34 14.94 -13.35 -2.07
C PRO A 34 14.44 -14.76 -2.30
N GLN A 35 13.84 -15.38 -1.29
CA GLN A 35 13.37 -16.76 -1.35
C GLN A 35 11.94 -16.86 -0.84
N LYS A 36 11.15 -17.69 -1.52
CA LYS A 36 9.80 -18.04 -1.06
C LYS A 36 9.88 -18.84 0.24
N GLY A 37 8.85 -18.71 1.07
CA GLY A 37 8.72 -19.45 2.31
C GLY A 37 9.30 -18.76 3.54
N VAL A 38 9.88 -17.58 3.38
CA VAL A 38 10.44 -16.81 4.50
C VAL A 38 9.37 -15.97 5.20
N LEU A 39 8.50 -15.31 4.42
CA LEU A 39 7.49 -14.39 4.95
C LEU A 39 6.20 -15.08 5.37
N GLU A 40 5.81 -16.12 4.66
CA GLU A 40 4.51 -16.78 4.83
C GLU A 40 4.29 -17.30 6.26
N PRO A 41 5.25 -17.98 6.90
CA PRO A 41 5.07 -18.44 8.27
C PRO A 41 4.89 -17.30 9.26
N VAL A 42 5.54 -16.16 9.02
CA VAL A 42 5.41 -14.98 9.87
C VAL A 42 3.98 -14.42 9.75
N PHE A 43 3.45 -14.32 8.55
CA PHE A 43 2.10 -13.83 8.32
C PHE A 43 1.05 -14.76 8.94
N GLU A 44 1.23 -16.06 8.77
CA GLU A 44 0.34 -17.05 9.39
C GLU A 44 0.34 -16.94 10.91
N THR A 45 1.52 -16.81 11.51
CA THR A 45 1.65 -16.64 12.95
C THR A 45 0.94 -15.38 13.45
N MET A 46 0.94 -14.32 12.66
CA MET A 46 0.24 -13.06 12.97
C MET A 46 -1.27 -13.12 12.70
N GLY A 47 -1.76 -14.22 12.15
CA GLY A 47 -3.19 -14.38 11.89
C GLY A 47 -3.64 -13.98 10.49
N PHE A 48 -2.72 -13.79 9.56
CA PHE A 48 -3.06 -13.51 8.16
C PHE A 48 -3.33 -14.80 7.40
N THR A 49 -4.22 -14.72 6.42
CA THR A 49 -4.55 -15.84 5.54
C THR A 49 -4.32 -15.39 4.10
N ARG A 50 -3.72 -16.27 3.29
CA ARG A 50 -3.61 -16.00 1.86
C ARG A 50 -5.00 -16.12 1.23
N VAL A 51 -5.49 -15.02 0.66
CA VAL A 51 -6.85 -14.94 0.11
C VAL A 51 -6.88 -14.88 -1.41
N ALA A 52 -5.77 -14.55 -2.05
CA ALA A 52 -5.71 -14.47 -3.51
C ALA A 52 -4.28 -14.64 -4.02
N LYS A 53 -4.19 -15.08 -5.26
CA LYS A 53 -2.95 -15.21 -6.01
C LYS A 53 -3.14 -14.49 -7.34
N HIS A 54 -2.14 -13.72 -7.77
CA HIS A 54 -2.20 -13.06 -9.07
C HIS A 54 -2.27 -14.10 -10.18
N ARG A 55 -3.05 -13.79 -11.21
CA ARG A 55 -3.33 -14.72 -12.30
C ARG A 55 -2.08 -15.12 -13.10
N SER A 56 -1.18 -14.15 -13.34
CA SER A 56 -0.04 -14.35 -14.23
C SER A 56 1.32 -14.02 -13.58
N LYS A 57 1.33 -13.35 -12.45
CA LYS A 57 2.56 -12.96 -11.74
C LYS A 57 2.67 -13.71 -10.44
N ASP A 58 3.88 -13.85 -9.93
CA ASP A 58 4.15 -14.50 -8.67
C ASP A 58 3.92 -13.53 -7.51
N VAL A 59 2.66 -13.15 -7.31
CA VAL A 59 2.20 -12.17 -6.32
C VAL A 59 1.00 -12.75 -5.61
N ASP A 60 1.04 -12.75 -4.28
CA ASP A 60 -0.02 -13.24 -3.41
C ASP A 60 -0.57 -12.11 -2.54
N LEU A 61 -1.86 -12.19 -2.23
CA LEU A 61 -2.53 -11.29 -1.29
C LEU A 61 -2.85 -12.04 0.00
N TRP A 62 -2.38 -11.47 1.11
CA TRP A 62 -2.66 -11.94 2.45
C TRP A 62 -3.54 -10.93 3.18
N ARG A 63 -4.49 -11.41 3.97
CA ARG A 63 -5.46 -10.52 4.62
C ARG A 63 -5.78 -10.96 6.03
N GLN A 64 -5.96 -9.96 6.89
CA GLN A 64 -6.55 -10.11 8.22
C GLN A 64 -7.46 -8.90 8.45
N GLY A 65 -8.77 -9.15 8.57
CA GLY A 65 -9.74 -8.05 8.68
C GLY A 65 -9.62 -7.09 7.49
N GLY A 66 -9.41 -5.81 7.77
CA GLY A 66 -9.23 -4.78 6.75
C GLY A 66 -7.76 -4.57 6.33
N ILE A 67 -6.82 -5.38 6.84
CA ILE A 67 -5.39 -5.21 6.58
C ILE A 67 -4.98 -6.14 5.43
N ASN A 68 -4.39 -5.56 4.39
CA ASN A 68 -3.91 -6.28 3.21
C ASN A 68 -2.39 -6.23 3.14
N LEU A 69 -1.77 -7.38 2.96
CA LEU A 69 -0.35 -7.51 2.70
C LEU A 69 -0.17 -8.20 1.35
N VAL A 70 0.66 -7.62 0.50
CA VAL A 70 0.98 -8.18 -0.82
C VAL A 70 2.40 -8.75 -0.73
N VAL A 71 2.59 -9.97 -1.18
CA VAL A 71 3.91 -10.58 -1.28
C VAL A 71 4.25 -10.74 -2.75
N ASN A 72 5.32 -10.11 -3.18
CA ASN A 72 5.72 -10.08 -4.57
C ASN A 72 7.06 -10.80 -4.76
N TYR A 73 7.01 -11.96 -5.41
CA TYR A 73 8.20 -12.74 -5.79
C TYR A 73 8.44 -12.73 -7.30
N GLU A 74 7.74 -11.88 -8.05
CA GLU A 74 7.85 -11.86 -9.51
C GLU A 74 9.29 -11.54 -9.93
N PRO A 75 9.94 -12.43 -10.70
CA PRO A 75 11.32 -12.20 -11.13
C PRO A 75 11.47 -10.91 -11.92
N ARG A 76 12.53 -10.19 -11.64
CA ARG A 76 12.91 -8.93 -12.32
C ARG A 76 11.92 -7.79 -12.12
N SER A 77 11.00 -7.91 -11.19
CA SER A 77 10.17 -6.78 -10.73
C SER A 77 11.00 -5.85 -9.83
N ALA A 78 10.49 -4.66 -9.58
CA ALA A 78 11.13 -3.74 -8.62
C ALA A 78 11.28 -4.40 -7.24
N ALA A 79 10.27 -5.15 -6.80
CA ALA A 79 10.30 -5.89 -5.55
C ALA A 79 11.42 -6.95 -5.55
N TRP A 80 11.62 -7.63 -6.67
CA TRP A 80 12.66 -8.64 -6.78
C TRP A 80 14.05 -8.03 -6.62
N TYR A 81 14.33 -6.92 -7.30
CA TYR A 81 15.62 -6.23 -7.17
C TYR A 81 15.82 -5.70 -5.75
N PHE A 82 14.78 -5.13 -5.16
CA PHE A 82 14.82 -4.65 -3.79
C PHE A 82 15.17 -5.78 -2.81
N ALA A 83 14.56 -6.95 -3.00
CA ALA A 83 14.81 -8.12 -2.17
C ALA A 83 16.24 -8.63 -2.28
N GLN A 84 16.81 -8.64 -3.48
CA GLN A 84 18.20 -9.05 -3.68
C GLN A 84 19.17 -8.16 -2.91
N GLU A 85 18.85 -6.89 -2.77
CA GLU A 85 19.70 -5.91 -2.11
C GLU A 85 19.50 -5.85 -0.61
N HIS A 86 18.25 -5.95 -0.16
CA HIS A 86 17.87 -5.70 1.23
C HIS A 86 17.38 -6.92 2.00
N GLY A 87 17.16 -8.04 1.34
CA GLY A 87 16.57 -9.22 1.96
C GLY A 87 15.08 -9.09 2.19
N PRO A 88 14.49 -9.96 3.05
CA PRO A 88 13.06 -9.90 3.36
C PRO A 88 12.68 -8.55 3.95
N SER A 89 11.73 -7.84 3.32
CA SER A 89 11.42 -6.47 3.72
C SER A 89 10.11 -5.99 3.11
N ALA A 90 9.59 -4.88 3.65
CA ALA A 90 8.57 -4.09 3.00
C ALA A 90 9.24 -3.25 1.91
N CYS A 91 8.72 -3.33 0.68
CA CYS A 91 9.31 -2.65 -0.47
C CYS A 91 8.37 -1.65 -1.13
N GLY A 92 7.11 -1.58 -0.69
CA GLY A 92 6.16 -0.62 -1.23
C GLY A 92 4.94 -0.50 -0.37
N MET A 93 4.16 0.55 -0.61
CA MET A 93 2.88 0.72 0.06
C MET A 93 1.91 1.47 -0.84
N ALA A 94 0.63 1.26 -0.62
CA ALA A 94 -0.43 2.00 -1.30
C ALA A 94 -1.36 2.64 -0.28
N PHE A 95 -1.75 3.86 -0.57
CA PHE A 95 -2.77 4.56 0.22
C PHE A 95 -4.14 4.33 -0.42
N ARG A 96 -5.13 4.08 0.44
CA ARG A 96 -6.51 4.07 0.01
C ARG A 96 -6.97 5.52 -0.17
N VAL A 97 -7.73 5.76 -1.23
CA VAL A 97 -8.34 7.06 -1.48
C VAL A 97 -9.83 6.87 -1.76
N ARG A 98 -10.62 7.91 -1.47
CA ARG A 98 -12.08 7.85 -1.67
C ARG A 98 -12.46 7.86 -3.14
N ASP A 99 -11.68 8.56 -3.98
CA ASP A 99 -11.89 8.66 -5.41
C ASP A 99 -10.52 8.68 -6.09
N ALA A 100 -10.17 7.58 -6.75
CA ALA A 100 -8.84 7.42 -7.35
C ALA A 100 -8.58 8.40 -8.48
N ALA A 101 -9.60 8.71 -9.29
CA ALA A 101 -9.44 9.66 -10.39
C ALA A 101 -9.15 11.07 -9.88
N LYS A 102 -9.89 11.51 -8.85
CA LYS A 102 -9.68 12.81 -8.24
C LYS A 102 -8.33 12.91 -7.55
N ALA A 103 -7.92 11.86 -6.84
CA ALA A 103 -6.62 11.80 -6.20
C ALA A 103 -5.49 11.91 -7.22
N TYR A 104 -5.60 11.18 -8.32
CA TYR A 104 -4.63 11.21 -9.41
C TYR A 104 -4.50 12.62 -9.99
N ASP A 105 -5.62 13.24 -10.34
CA ASP A 105 -5.63 14.58 -10.93
C ASP A 105 -5.03 15.60 -9.97
N HIS A 106 -5.38 15.52 -8.68
CA HIS A 106 -4.82 16.41 -7.66
C HIS A 106 -3.31 16.27 -7.56
N LEU A 107 -2.80 15.04 -7.54
CA LEU A 107 -1.36 14.79 -7.42
C LEU A 107 -0.58 15.25 -8.66
N ILE A 108 -1.16 15.08 -9.84
CA ILE A 108 -0.56 15.57 -11.08
C ILE A 108 -0.46 17.11 -11.07
N GLU A 109 -1.51 17.81 -10.63
CA GLU A 109 -1.50 19.27 -10.52
C GLU A 109 -0.50 19.78 -9.48
N ALA A 110 -0.33 19.02 -8.40
CA ALA A 110 0.60 19.40 -7.34
C ALA A 110 2.09 19.19 -7.72
N GLY A 111 2.36 18.42 -8.75
CA GLY A 111 3.70 18.14 -9.24
C GLY A 111 4.23 16.79 -8.77
#